data_baad8029156df82862d139a0c3891426
#
_entry.id   baad8029156df82862d139a0c3891426
#
_cell.length_a   1.000
_cell.length_b   1.000
_cell.length_c   1.000
_cell.angle_alpha   90.00
_cell.angle_beta   90.00
_cell.angle_gamma   90.00
#
_symmetry.space_group_name_H-M   'P 1'
#
loop_
_entity.id
_entity.type
_entity.pdbx_description
1 polymer ?
#
loop_
_entity_poly.entity_id
_entity_poly.type
_entity_poly.pdbx_seq_one_letter_code
_entity_poly.pdbx_strand_id
1 'polypeptide(L)'
;SDQLGYGEVHSVKELKETPLTFKSSFPFESWMADGHLVVDEKLYGCAECGMSKNDGIALQAGIPLFGAKDYAYDFIEPEKVLVKCYKDSFDCKVTFPVAQHDLRKTFADNRQELAGLGQFVSENLLIKGAELKDVYIKGYASPEGDFNYNKSLAQRRTQTLSNYISSQYPALKKAPVYRTEGVGEDWEGLKAAVSGSTLSNKDKILFIIEHNSNDTERESAIRELDNDKTYHILLEEFYPALRRTTFSLSFDVRPYTSEELPGVFETKPECLSLYEMYQLAGLYASRGENPLPVYKKAYEPVSYTHLTL
;
A
#
# COMPACT_ATOMS: atom_id res chain seq x y z
N SER A 1 -10.72 -41.00 12.96
CA SER A 1 -11.66 -42.12 13.15
C SER A 1 -13.03 -41.56 13.49
N ASP A 2 -14.05 -41.90 12.67
CA ASP A 2 -15.39 -42.16 13.10
C ASP A 2 -16.30 -41.00 13.48
N GLN A 3 -16.72 -40.24 12.50
CA GLN A 3 -18.09 -39.73 12.43
C GLN A 3 -18.51 -39.60 10.96
N LEU A 4 -18.68 -40.72 10.30
CA LEU A 4 -19.54 -40.81 9.15
C LEU A 4 -20.98 -40.62 9.63
N GLY A 5 -21.54 -39.44 9.36
CA GLY A 5 -22.95 -39.17 9.61
C GLY A 5 -23.78 -40.23 8.89
N TYR A 6 -24.79 -40.78 9.58
CA TYR A 6 -25.68 -41.73 8.97
C TYR A 6 -26.38 -41.08 7.78
N GLY A 7 -26.21 -41.69 6.60
CA GLY A 7 -26.93 -41.29 5.41
C GLY A 7 -28.45 -41.57 5.55
N GLU A 8 -29.18 -41.02 4.63
CA GLU A 8 -30.64 -41.26 4.57
C GLU A 8 -30.97 -42.74 4.42
N VAL A 9 -31.95 -43.25 5.16
CA VAL A 9 -32.41 -44.65 5.10
C VAL A 9 -33.63 -44.74 4.20
N HIS A 10 -33.52 -45.51 3.13
CA HIS A 10 -34.57 -45.71 2.15
C HIS A 10 -35.02 -47.17 2.09
N SER A 11 -36.29 -47.45 1.78
CA SER A 11 -36.74 -48.80 1.56
C SER A 11 -36.32 -49.31 0.17
N VAL A 12 -35.97 -50.62 0.05
CA VAL A 12 -35.61 -51.22 -1.22
C VAL A 12 -36.72 -51.11 -2.30
N LYS A 13 -37.97 -50.98 -1.88
CA LYS A 13 -39.09 -50.75 -2.78
C LYS A 13 -39.05 -49.35 -3.41
N GLU A 14 -38.74 -48.33 -2.64
CA GLU A 14 -38.58 -46.93 -3.12
C GLU A 14 -37.40 -46.83 -4.10
N LEU A 15 -36.29 -47.49 -3.81
CA LEU A 15 -35.07 -47.51 -4.68
C LEU A 15 -35.27 -48.14 -6.03
N LYS A 16 -36.27 -49.04 -6.20
CA LYS A 16 -36.60 -49.63 -7.51
C LYS A 16 -37.40 -48.69 -8.41
N GLU A 17 -38.06 -47.70 -7.83
CA GLU A 17 -38.95 -46.80 -8.57
C GLU A 17 -38.32 -45.44 -8.85
N THR A 18 -37.34 -45.01 -8.02
CA THR A 18 -36.74 -43.67 -8.11
C THR A 18 -35.24 -43.70 -7.79
N PRO A 19 -34.38 -43.25 -8.70
CA PRO A 19 -32.92 -43.18 -8.40
C PRO A 19 -32.64 -42.12 -7.31
N LEU A 20 -31.83 -42.48 -6.32
CA LEU A 20 -31.39 -41.59 -5.29
C LEU A 20 -30.36 -40.59 -5.81
N THR A 21 -30.58 -39.33 -5.55
CA THR A 21 -29.62 -38.26 -5.86
C THR A 21 -29.17 -37.59 -4.58
N PHE A 22 -27.89 -37.72 -4.28
CA PHE A 22 -27.27 -37.00 -3.15
C PHE A 22 -26.58 -35.75 -3.65
N LYS A 23 -26.79 -34.65 -2.95
CA LYS A 23 -26.06 -33.39 -3.17
C LYS A 23 -25.49 -32.93 -1.85
N SER A 24 -24.20 -32.73 -1.80
CA SER A 24 -23.53 -32.13 -0.65
C SER A 24 -22.47 -31.13 -1.12
N SER A 25 -22.23 -30.11 -0.32
CA SER A 25 -21.17 -29.14 -0.57
C SER A 25 -20.39 -28.92 0.72
N PHE A 26 -19.08 -28.87 0.61
CA PHE A 26 -18.19 -28.59 1.74
C PHE A 26 -17.01 -27.77 1.25
N PRO A 27 -16.34 -27.00 2.14
CA PRO A 27 -15.16 -26.25 1.78
C PRO A 27 -14.05 -27.19 1.26
N PHE A 28 -13.38 -26.78 0.19
CA PHE A 28 -12.26 -27.54 -0.33
C PHE A 28 -11.05 -27.41 0.60
N GLU A 29 -10.42 -28.54 0.94
CA GLU A 29 -9.15 -28.62 1.66
C GLU A 29 -8.10 -29.32 0.77
N SER A 30 -6.82 -28.93 0.91
CA SER A 30 -5.74 -29.39 0.01
C SER A 30 -5.57 -30.92 -0.04
N TRP A 31 -5.86 -31.63 1.04
CA TRP A 31 -5.80 -33.12 1.08
C TRP A 31 -6.87 -33.79 0.20
N MET A 32 -7.95 -33.05 -0.13
CA MET A 32 -9.05 -33.57 -0.98
C MET A 32 -8.62 -33.75 -2.44
N ALA A 33 -7.52 -33.14 -2.83
CA ALA A 33 -6.97 -33.23 -4.19
C ALA A 33 -6.65 -34.65 -4.61
N ASP A 34 -6.12 -35.44 -3.69
CA ASP A 34 -5.76 -36.85 -3.88
C ASP A 34 -6.82 -37.81 -3.31
N GLY A 35 -7.94 -37.23 -2.85
CA GLY A 35 -9.03 -37.97 -2.23
C GLY A 35 -9.91 -38.72 -3.22
N HIS A 36 -10.54 -39.80 -2.77
CA HIS A 36 -11.56 -40.52 -3.50
C HIS A 36 -12.88 -40.40 -2.77
N LEU A 37 -13.96 -40.20 -3.52
CA LEU A 37 -15.31 -40.28 -2.97
C LEU A 37 -15.71 -41.74 -2.88
N VAL A 38 -16.02 -42.22 -1.68
CA VAL A 38 -16.46 -43.60 -1.46
C VAL A 38 -17.92 -43.60 -1.07
N VAL A 39 -18.72 -44.40 -1.73
CA VAL A 39 -20.10 -44.65 -1.38
C VAL A 39 -20.20 -45.99 -0.69
N ASP A 40 -20.55 -45.98 0.61
CA ASP A 40 -20.81 -47.18 1.40
C ASP A 40 -22.30 -47.50 1.38
N GLU A 41 -22.64 -48.65 0.86
CA GLU A 41 -24.02 -49.18 0.87
C GLU A 41 -24.14 -50.26 1.95
N LYS A 42 -25.09 -50.10 2.86
CA LYS A 42 -25.39 -51.10 3.90
C LYS A 42 -26.85 -51.51 3.75
N LEU A 43 -27.06 -52.81 3.50
CA LEU A 43 -28.40 -53.41 3.43
C LEU A 43 -28.75 -54.11 4.73
N TYR A 44 -29.86 -53.76 5.35
CA TYR A 44 -30.35 -54.33 6.57
C TYR A 44 -31.67 -55.08 6.34
N GLY A 45 -31.82 -56.26 6.89
CA GLY A 45 -33.08 -57.01 6.93
C GLY A 45 -33.98 -56.58 8.10
N CYS A 46 -35.24 -57.04 8.11
CA CYS A 46 -36.26 -56.68 9.08
C CYS A 46 -35.96 -57.00 10.56
N ALA A 47 -34.84 -57.58 10.93
CA ALA A 47 -34.44 -57.90 12.30
C ALA A 47 -33.01 -57.43 12.63
N GLU A 48 -32.57 -56.33 12.06
CA GLU A 48 -31.21 -55.78 12.17
C GLU A 48 -30.08 -56.75 11.73
N CYS A 49 -30.43 -57.83 11.11
CA CYS A 49 -29.44 -58.74 10.51
C CYS A 49 -28.88 -58.11 9.25
N GLY A 50 -27.60 -57.71 9.28
CA GLY A 50 -26.91 -57.23 8.11
C GLY A 50 -26.91 -58.32 7.04
N MET A 51 -27.51 -58.07 5.85
CA MET A 51 -27.60 -59.05 4.78
C MET A 51 -26.47 -58.97 3.78
N SER A 52 -25.88 -57.84 3.56
CA SER A 52 -24.64 -57.69 2.80
C SER A 52 -23.95 -56.37 3.14
N LYS A 53 -22.63 -56.40 3.08
CA LYS A 53 -21.78 -55.23 3.11
C LYS A 53 -21.09 -55.20 1.75
N ASN A 54 -21.48 -54.29 0.90
CA ASN A 54 -20.64 -53.96 -0.27
C ASN A 54 -19.48 -53.15 0.24
N ASP A 55 -18.27 -53.56 -0.05
CA ASP A 55 -17.09 -52.73 0.13
C ASP A 55 -17.29 -51.52 -0.79
N GLY A 56 -17.25 -50.31 -0.21
CA GLY A 56 -17.66 -49.06 -0.84
C GLY A 56 -17.22 -48.92 -2.29
N ILE A 57 -18.12 -48.49 -3.12
CA ILE A 57 -17.83 -48.17 -4.52
C ILE A 57 -17.04 -46.86 -4.54
N ALA A 58 -15.74 -46.93 -4.87
CA ALA A 58 -14.98 -45.73 -5.11
C ALA A 58 -15.48 -45.08 -6.42
N LEU A 59 -16.16 -43.97 -6.29
CA LEU A 59 -16.43 -43.08 -7.41
C LEU A 59 -15.17 -42.31 -7.69
N GLN A 60 -14.64 -42.41 -8.89
CA GLN A 60 -13.46 -41.66 -9.32
C GLN A 60 -13.89 -40.19 -9.49
N ALA A 61 -13.96 -39.47 -8.40
CA ALA A 61 -14.08 -38.03 -8.40
C ALA A 61 -12.69 -37.46 -8.21
N GLY A 62 -11.85 -37.62 -9.22
CA GLY A 62 -10.66 -36.77 -9.31
C GLY A 62 -11.14 -35.34 -9.43
N ILE A 63 -10.99 -34.53 -8.38
CA ILE A 63 -11.17 -33.08 -8.51
C ILE A 63 -10.04 -32.63 -9.43
N PRO A 64 -10.35 -32.11 -10.65
CA PRO A 64 -9.30 -31.66 -11.53
C PRO A 64 -8.62 -30.45 -10.86
N LEU A 65 -7.47 -30.70 -10.25
CA LEU A 65 -6.59 -29.62 -9.83
C LEU A 65 -5.92 -29.08 -11.08
N PHE A 66 -6.25 -27.85 -11.41
CA PHE A 66 -5.53 -27.15 -12.45
C PHE A 66 -4.10 -26.90 -11.95
N GLY A 67 -3.15 -27.62 -12.51
CA GLY A 67 -1.73 -27.38 -12.30
C GLY A 67 -1.23 -26.31 -13.29
N ALA A 68 0.00 -25.83 -13.07
CA ALA A 68 0.61 -24.82 -13.95
C ALA A 68 0.59 -25.23 -15.45
N LYS A 69 0.63 -26.53 -15.75
CA LYS A 69 0.55 -27.11 -17.12
C LYS A 69 -0.84 -26.99 -17.78
N ASP A 70 -1.89 -26.74 -16.96
CA ASP A 70 -3.28 -26.71 -17.47
C ASP A 70 -3.69 -25.26 -17.84
N TYR A 71 -2.83 -24.29 -17.59
CA TYR A 71 -3.01 -22.90 -18.00
C TYR A 71 -2.18 -22.62 -19.24
N ALA A 72 -2.81 -22.13 -20.28
CA ALA A 72 -2.10 -21.46 -21.36
C ALA A 72 -1.72 -20.05 -20.86
N TYR A 73 -0.44 -19.82 -20.63
CA TYR A 73 0.05 -18.50 -20.27
C TYR A 73 0.28 -17.71 -21.55
N ASP A 74 -0.56 -16.72 -21.81
CA ASP A 74 -0.27 -15.69 -22.79
C ASP A 74 0.58 -14.62 -22.11
N PHE A 75 1.84 -14.57 -22.46
CA PHE A 75 2.73 -13.50 -22.01
C PHE A 75 2.51 -12.28 -22.91
N ILE A 76 1.88 -11.26 -22.35
CA ILE A 76 1.80 -9.96 -23.01
C ILE A 76 3.08 -9.21 -22.65
N GLU A 77 3.90 -8.90 -23.66
CA GLU A 77 5.07 -8.05 -23.46
C GLU A 77 4.59 -6.65 -23.03
N PRO A 78 5.12 -6.11 -21.92
CA PRO A 78 4.74 -4.79 -21.48
C PRO A 78 5.08 -3.72 -22.51
N GLU A 79 4.25 -2.67 -22.58
CA GLU A 79 4.46 -1.57 -23.52
C GLU A 79 5.75 -0.81 -23.19
N LYS A 80 6.49 -0.44 -24.25
CA LYS A 80 7.73 0.33 -24.13
C LYS A 80 7.42 1.79 -23.80
N VAL A 81 7.86 2.25 -22.64
CA VAL A 81 7.71 3.64 -22.19
C VAL A 81 8.95 4.45 -22.63
N LEU A 82 8.75 5.53 -23.39
CA LEU A 82 9.84 6.39 -23.90
C LEU A 82 10.34 7.40 -22.86
N VAL A 83 9.45 7.90 -22.00
CA VAL A 83 9.78 8.81 -20.90
C VAL A 83 8.98 8.37 -19.69
N LYS A 84 9.66 8.19 -18.58
CA LYS A 84 9.05 7.79 -17.30
C LYS A 84 8.99 9.01 -16.39
N CYS A 85 7.85 9.26 -15.78
CA CYS A 85 7.74 10.23 -14.70
C CYS A 85 8.04 9.54 -13.37
N TYR A 86 9.11 9.95 -12.69
CA TYR A 86 9.42 9.51 -11.34
C TYR A 86 9.17 10.64 -10.36
N LYS A 87 8.50 10.33 -9.27
CA LYS A 87 8.20 11.30 -8.22
C LYS A 87 8.55 10.69 -6.86
N ASP A 88 9.22 11.47 -6.05
CA ASP A 88 9.57 11.10 -4.68
C ASP A 88 9.26 12.25 -3.72
N SER A 89 9.05 11.93 -2.45
CA SER A 89 8.71 12.93 -1.43
C SER A 89 9.32 12.59 -0.08
N PHE A 90 9.65 13.62 0.67
CA PHE A 90 10.21 13.54 2.01
C PHE A 90 9.48 14.49 2.96
N ASP A 91 9.02 13.95 4.07
CA ASP A 91 8.42 14.74 5.16
C ASP A 91 9.51 15.20 6.12
N CYS A 92 9.78 16.49 6.10
CA CYS A 92 10.76 17.15 6.95
C CYS A 92 10.06 17.83 8.15
N LYS A 93 10.35 17.37 9.36
CA LYS A 93 9.73 17.85 10.60
C LYS A 93 10.58 18.93 11.28
N VAL A 94 11.06 19.90 10.51
CA VAL A 94 11.81 21.02 11.08
C VAL A 94 10.93 21.82 12.05
N THR A 95 11.43 21.97 13.27
CA THR A 95 10.78 22.71 14.35
C THR A 95 11.25 24.16 14.39
N PHE A 96 10.31 25.07 14.56
CA PHE A 96 10.57 26.51 14.73
C PHE A 96 10.18 26.94 16.15
N PRO A 97 10.86 27.91 16.74
CA PRO A 97 10.39 28.52 17.99
C PRO A 97 8.97 29.08 17.83
N VAL A 98 8.25 29.21 18.94
CA VAL A 98 6.86 29.69 18.96
C VAL A 98 6.74 31.00 18.21
N ALA A 99 5.78 31.12 17.32
CA ALA A 99 5.48 32.28 16.46
C ALA A 99 6.66 32.77 15.59
N GLN A 100 7.74 31.98 15.45
CA GLN A 100 8.90 32.29 14.60
C GLN A 100 8.97 31.44 13.35
N HIS A 101 9.70 31.95 12.36
CA HIS A 101 9.95 31.28 11.09
C HIS A 101 11.44 31.21 10.74
N ASP A 102 12.32 31.68 11.63
CA ASP A 102 13.77 31.62 11.44
C ASP A 102 14.28 30.19 11.70
N LEU A 103 14.98 29.63 10.71
CA LEU A 103 15.51 28.29 10.78
C LEU A 103 16.75 28.26 11.69
N ARG A 104 16.62 27.61 12.84
CA ARG A 104 17.73 27.37 13.77
C ARG A 104 18.15 25.91 13.71
N LYS A 105 19.31 25.64 13.13
CA LYS A 105 19.83 24.26 12.95
C LYS A 105 20.04 23.49 14.26
N THR A 106 20.29 24.20 15.36
CA THR A 106 20.53 23.60 16.68
C THR A 106 19.31 23.54 17.57
N PHE A 107 18.13 23.93 17.06
CA PHE A 107 16.88 23.88 17.79
C PHE A 107 16.21 22.53 17.62
N ALA A 108 15.84 21.88 18.71
CA ALA A 108 15.27 20.52 18.71
C ALA A 108 16.10 19.56 17.82
N ASP A 109 15.43 18.72 17.05
CA ASP A 109 16.05 17.72 16.17
C ASP A 109 16.37 18.25 14.76
N ASN A 110 16.36 19.58 14.57
CA ASN A 110 16.52 20.19 13.25
C ASN A 110 17.79 19.76 12.52
N ARG A 111 18.87 19.48 13.25
CA ARG A 111 20.12 19.00 12.61
C ARG A 111 19.90 17.66 11.91
N GLN A 112 19.19 16.74 12.54
CA GLN A 112 18.89 15.42 11.98
C GLN A 112 17.91 15.52 10.83
N GLU A 113 16.84 16.30 10.99
CA GLU A 113 15.82 16.53 9.96
C GLU A 113 16.42 17.16 8.69
N LEU A 114 17.26 18.18 8.85
CA LEU A 114 17.95 18.82 7.72
C LEU A 114 19.00 17.91 7.06
N ALA A 115 19.63 17.02 7.82
CA ALA A 115 20.54 16.02 7.26
C ALA A 115 19.77 14.99 6.42
N GLY A 116 18.62 14.49 6.93
CA GLY A 116 17.73 13.59 6.18
C GLY A 116 17.21 14.22 4.91
N LEU A 117 16.76 15.48 4.96
CA LEU A 117 16.35 16.23 3.77
C LEU A 117 17.50 16.38 2.78
N GLY A 118 18.70 16.67 3.27
CA GLY A 118 19.90 16.78 2.42
C GLY A 118 20.24 15.47 1.72
N GLN A 119 20.16 14.37 2.44
CA GLN A 119 20.35 13.03 1.89
C GLN A 119 19.30 12.73 0.81
N PHE A 120 18.02 12.93 1.09
CA PHE A 120 16.92 12.78 0.15
C PHE A 120 17.17 13.55 -1.16
N VAL A 121 17.52 14.82 -1.07
CA VAL A 121 17.79 15.66 -2.25
C VAL A 121 19.00 15.13 -3.01
N SER A 122 20.09 14.78 -2.32
CA SER A 122 21.31 14.28 -2.95
C SER A 122 21.07 12.97 -3.70
N GLU A 123 20.39 12.00 -3.10
CA GLU A 123 20.09 10.71 -3.71
C GLU A 123 19.20 10.86 -4.96
N ASN A 124 18.21 11.74 -4.90
CA ASN A 124 17.33 11.98 -6.03
C ASN A 124 18.00 12.73 -7.18
N LEU A 125 18.89 13.69 -6.90
CA LEU A 125 19.66 14.39 -7.93
C LEU A 125 20.71 13.50 -8.61
N LEU A 126 21.06 12.35 -8.01
CA LEU A 126 22.01 11.38 -8.56
C LEU A 126 21.35 10.30 -9.43
N ILE A 127 20.02 10.31 -9.56
CA ILE A 127 19.30 9.32 -10.41
C ILE A 127 19.80 9.43 -11.83
N LYS A 128 20.36 8.34 -12.35
CA LYS A 128 20.94 8.28 -13.68
C LYS A 128 19.87 8.52 -14.75
N GLY A 129 20.15 9.38 -15.70
CA GLY A 129 19.23 9.69 -16.80
C GLY A 129 17.96 10.44 -16.41
N ALA A 130 17.91 10.97 -15.18
CA ALA A 130 16.82 11.81 -14.72
C ALA A 130 17.04 13.29 -15.02
N GLU A 131 16.00 13.96 -15.41
CA GLU A 131 15.92 15.41 -15.57
C GLU A 131 14.89 15.97 -14.60
N LEU A 132 15.32 16.84 -13.70
CA LEU A 132 14.43 17.46 -12.70
C LEU A 132 13.40 18.35 -13.39
N LYS A 133 12.12 18.12 -13.16
CA LYS A 133 10.99 18.87 -13.75
C LYS A 133 10.25 19.73 -12.73
N ASP A 134 10.00 19.22 -11.55
CA ASP A 134 9.19 19.94 -10.55
C ASP A 134 9.82 19.80 -9.16
N VAL A 135 9.87 20.90 -8.45
CA VAL A 135 10.15 20.99 -7.01
C VAL A 135 8.92 21.57 -6.34
N TYR A 136 8.28 20.80 -5.50
CA TYR A 136 7.10 21.25 -4.78
C TYR A 136 7.28 21.09 -3.27
N ILE A 137 7.20 22.19 -2.55
CA ILE A 137 7.43 22.27 -1.12
C ILE A 137 6.16 22.75 -0.46
N LYS A 138 5.54 21.90 0.36
CA LYS A 138 4.31 22.18 1.10
C LYS A 138 4.61 22.27 2.58
N GLY A 139 4.19 23.35 3.23
CA GLY A 139 4.25 23.49 4.67
C GLY A 139 2.88 23.34 5.31
N TYR A 140 2.86 22.70 6.46
CA TYR A 140 1.66 22.41 7.22
C TYR A 140 1.75 22.98 8.63
N ALA A 141 0.60 23.27 9.21
CA ALA A 141 0.41 23.60 10.61
C ALA A 141 -0.49 22.55 11.28
N SER A 142 -0.43 22.46 12.59
CA SER A 142 -1.41 21.69 13.36
C SER A 142 -2.76 22.39 13.38
N PRO A 143 -3.88 21.63 13.48
CA PRO A 143 -5.23 22.19 13.58
C PRO A 143 -5.50 22.85 14.96
N GLU A 144 -4.83 23.95 15.23
CA GLU A 144 -4.97 24.70 16.47
C GLU A 144 -4.85 26.22 16.22
N GLY A 145 -5.81 26.99 16.68
CA GLY A 145 -5.78 28.44 16.61
C GLY A 145 -6.34 29.04 15.32
N ASP A 146 -5.93 30.27 14.98
CA ASP A 146 -6.46 30.97 13.81
C ASP A 146 -5.92 30.40 12.49
N PHE A 147 -6.80 29.95 11.63
CA PHE A 147 -6.48 29.34 10.33
C PHE A 147 -5.63 30.26 9.43
N ASN A 148 -5.98 31.56 9.32
CA ASN A 148 -5.26 32.48 8.44
C ASN A 148 -3.85 32.77 8.95
N TYR A 149 -3.72 32.86 10.28
CA TYR A 149 -2.42 32.97 10.93
C TYR A 149 -1.57 31.73 10.67
N ASN A 150 -2.12 30.53 10.87
CA ASN A 150 -1.45 29.26 10.65
C ASN A 150 -1.02 29.10 9.20
N LYS A 151 -1.88 29.42 8.25
CA LYS A 151 -1.56 29.40 6.83
C LYS A 151 -0.41 30.33 6.47
N SER A 152 -0.46 31.56 6.96
CA SER A 152 0.61 32.55 6.76
C SER A 152 1.94 32.13 7.40
N LEU A 153 1.89 31.56 8.61
CA LEU A 153 3.07 31.05 9.31
C LEU A 153 3.67 29.84 8.58
N ALA A 154 2.85 28.89 8.13
CA ALA A 154 3.26 27.76 7.32
C ALA A 154 3.96 28.22 6.03
N GLN A 155 3.41 29.22 5.33
CA GLN A 155 4.02 29.78 4.13
C GLN A 155 5.40 30.38 4.42
N ARG A 156 5.57 31.16 5.47
CA ARG A 156 6.87 31.75 5.84
C ARG A 156 7.90 30.67 6.21
N ARG A 157 7.51 29.65 6.97
CA ARG A 157 8.36 28.52 7.35
C ARG A 157 8.81 27.72 6.12
N THR A 158 7.86 27.43 5.20
CA THR A 158 8.13 26.77 3.94
C THR A 158 9.13 27.54 3.10
N GLN A 159 8.96 28.87 3.00
CA GLN A 159 9.88 29.72 2.23
C GLN A 159 11.29 29.73 2.87
N THR A 160 11.39 29.77 4.18
CA THR A 160 12.67 29.73 4.90
C THR A 160 13.40 28.42 4.62
N LEU A 161 12.70 27.27 4.71
CA LEU A 161 13.28 25.97 4.44
C LEU A 161 13.65 25.83 2.95
N SER A 162 12.82 26.30 2.05
CA SER A 162 13.08 26.35 0.60
C SER A 162 14.36 27.14 0.29
N ASN A 163 14.53 28.30 0.87
CA ASN A 163 15.73 29.13 0.69
C ASN A 163 16.98 28.41 1.22
N TYR A 164 16.87 27.77 2.38
CA TYR A 164 17.97 27.00 2.96
C TYR A 164 18.40 25.86 2.03
N ILE A 165 17.48 24.97 1.64
CA ILE A 165 17.84 23.80 0.84
C ILE A 165 18.34 24.19 -0.57
N SER A 166 17.75 25.21 -1.19
CA SER A 166 18.20 25.72 -2.48
C SER A 166 19.59 26.37 -2.43
N SER A 167 20.03 26.86 -1.28
CA SER A 167 21.38 27.37 -1.08
C SER A 167 22.39 26.23 -1.00
N GLN A 168 22.01 25.08 -0.45
CA GLN A 168 22.85 23.88 -0.38
C GLN A 168 22.86 23.13 -1.71
N TYR A 169 21.74 23.11 -2.43
CA TYR A 169 21.54 22.39 -3.69
C TYR A 169 21.05 23.34 -4.80
N PRO A 170 21.91 24.16 -5.41
CA PRO A 170 21.52 25.12 -6.44
C PRO A 170 20.85 24.48 -7.68
N ALA A 171 21.08 23.17 -7.90
CA ALA A 171 20.44 22.43 -8.98
C ALA A 171 18.92 22.43 -8.88
N LEU A 172 18.35 22.51 -7.67
CA LEU A 172 16.89 22.57 -7.47
C LEU A 172 16.26 23.80 -8.15
N LYS A 173 16.96 24.92 -8.20
CA LYS A 173 16.49 26.16 -8.85
C LYS A 173 16.43 26.06 -10.37
N LYS A 174 17.02 25.01 -10.95
CA LYS A 174 16.97 24.78 -12.41
C LYS A 174 15.70 24.04 -12.86
N ALA A 175 14.89 23.55 -11.91
CA ALA A 175 13.63 22.91 -12.24
C ALA A 175 12.73 23.89 -13.01
N PRO A 176 12.09 23.46 -14.12
CA PRO A 176 11.12 24.27 -14.85
C PRO A 176 9.98 24.77 -13.98
N VAL A 177 9.59 23.99 -12.99
CA VAL A 177 8.58 24.34 -12.01
C VAL A 177 9.18 24.29 -10.61
N TYR A 178 9.08 25.39 -9.87
CA TYR A 178 9.52 25.48 -8.48
C TYR A 178 8.44 26.17 -7.66
N ARG A 179 7.78 25.43 -6.77
CA ARG A 179 6.61 25.91 -6.04
C ARG A 179 6.78 25.74 -4.53
N THR A 180 6.30 26.74 -3.78
CA THR A 180 6.17 26.68 -2.34
C THR A 180 4.74 27.04 -1.94
N GLU A 181 4.16 26.30 -1.01
CA GLU A 181 2.80 26.51 -0.54
C GLU A 181 2.70 26.31 0.96
N GLY A 182 2.12 27.28 1.66
CA GLY A 182 1.60 27.08 3.01
C GLY A 182 0.18 26.57 2.92
N VAL A 183 0.00 25.28 3.13
CA VAL A 183 -1.32 24.62 3.02
C VAL A 183 -2.23 25.10 4.14
N GLY A 184 -1.69 25.35 5.34
CA GLY A 184 -2.43 25.60 6.56
C GLY A 184 -2.51 24.34 7.41
N GLU A 185 -3.68 24.03 7.93
CA GLU A 185 -3.89 22.94 8.85
C GLU A 185 -3.87 21.56 8.16
N ASP A 186 -3.14 20.60 8.75
CA ASP A 186 -2.95 19.24 8.19
C ASP A 186 -4.06 18.28 8.65
N TRP A 187 -5.28 18.53 8.22
CA TRP A 187 -6.43 17.67 8.52
C TRP A 187 -6.30 16.28 7.93
N GLU A 188 -5.71 16.14 6.75
CA GLU A 188 -5.46 14.84 6.13
C GLU A 188 -4.40 14.05 6.90
N GLY A 189 -3.34 14.71 7.36
CA GLY A 189 -2.34 14.10 8.24
C GLY A 189 -2.93 13.66 9.58
N LEU A 190 -3.81 14.48 10.18
CA LEU A 190 -4.54 14.12 11.38
C LEU A 190 -5.44 12.91 11.15
N LYS A 191 -6.20 12.90 10.06
CA LYS A 191 -7.05 11.76 9.67
C LYS A 191 -6.25 10.47 9.57
N ALA A 192 -5.12 10.50 8.86
CA ALA A 192 -4.25 9.34 8.71
C ALA A 192 -3.69 8.85 10.06
N ALA A 193 -3.20 9.76 10.90
CA ALA A 193 -2.65 9.42 12.21
C ALA A 193 -3.71 8.82 13.15
N VAL A 194 -4.90 9.42 13.21
CA VAL A 194 -6.02 8.92 14.02
C VAL A 194 -6.51 7.57 13.49
N SER A 195 -6.57 7.36 12.18
CA SER A 195 -6.97 6.08 11.58
C SER A 195 -6.08 4.92 12.03
N GLY A 196 -4.78 5.15 12.20
CA GLY A 196 -3.82 4.17 12.70
C GLY A 196 -3.77 4.02 14.22
N SER A 197 -4.51 4.84 14.99
CA SER A 197 -4.41 4.90 16.44
C SER A 197 -5.39 3.98 17.17
N THR A 198 -5.21 3.86 18.48
CA THR A 198 -6.09 3.15 19.41
C THR A 198 -6.98 4.09 20.24
N LEU A 199 -7.16 5.35 19.79
CA LEU A 199 -7.99 6.32 20.49
C LEU A 199 -9.44 5.83 20.64
N SER A 200 -10.02 6.00 21.81
CA SER A 200 -11.40 5.60 22.10
C SER A 200 -12.44 6.37 21.26
N ASN A 201 -12.16 7.62 20.94
CA ASN A 201 -13.02 8.49 20.11
C ASN A 201 -12.62 8.54 18.64
N LYS A 202 -11.79 7.61 18.17
CA LYS A 202 -11.27 7.53 16.80
C LYS A 202 -12.37 7.76 15.75
N ASP A 203 -13.44 6.96 15.81
CA ASP A 203 -14.50 7.00 14.80
C ASP A 203 -15.25 8.35 14.80
N LYS A 204 -15.42 8.95 15.98
CA LYS A 204 -16.05 10.28 16.08
C LYS A 204 -15.16 11.37 15.48
N ILE A 205 -13.84 11.31 15.74
CA ILE A 205 -12.89 12.27 15.17
C ILE A 205 -12.87 12.15 13.65
N LEU A 206 -12.78 10.93 13.12
CA LEU A 206 -12.81 10.69 11.67
C LEU A 206 -14.10 11.19 11.04
N PHE A 207 -15.24 10.94 11.69
CA PHE A 207 -16.53 11.47 11.24
C PHE A 207 -16.57 12.99 11.20
N ILE A 208 -16.05 13.67 12.24
CA ILE A 208 -15.97 15.14 12.29
C ILE A 208 -15.12 15.67 11.14
N ILE A 209 -13.96 15.08 10.90
CA ILE A 209 -13.05 15.49 9.82
C ILE A 209 -13.70 15.35 8.44
N GLU A 210 -14.46 14.28 8.23
CA GLU A 210 -15.06 13.96 6.93
C GLU A 210 -16.33 14.77 6.63
N HIS A 211 -17.13 15.08 7.64
CA HIS A 211 -18.45 15.67 7.45
C HIS A 211 -18.52 17.17 7.68
N ASN A 212 -17.50 17.79 8.28
CA ASN A 212 -17.41 19.23 8.39
C ASN A 212 -16.45 19.77 7.31
N SER A 213 -16.89 20.74 6.56
CA SER A 213 -16.09 21.39 5.50
C SER A 213 -15.28 22.59 6.00
N ASN A 214 -15.60 23.11 7.18
CA ASN A 214 -15.01 24.28 7.79
C ASN A 214 -14.05 23.90 8.93
N ASP A 215 -12.83 24.38 8.90
CA ASP A 215 -11.79 24.02 9.87
C ASP A 215 -12.15 24.46 11.29
N THR A 216 -12.77 25.65 11.45
CA THR A 216 -13.25 26.14 12.76
C THR A 216 -14.35 25.24 13.33
N GLU A 217 -15.24 24.73 12.48
CA GLU A 217 -16.29 23.81 12.92
C GLU A 217 -15.70 22.45 13.32
N ARG A 218 -14.69 21.95 12.57
CA ARG A 218 -13.96 20.74 12.93
C ARG A 218 -13.30 20.86 14.30
N GLU A 219 -12.55 21.96 14.53
CA GLU A 219 -11.87 22.21 15.80
C GLU A 219 -12.88 22.30 16.95
N SER A 220 -13.97 23.07 16.79
CA SER A 220 -15.02 23.21 17.81
C SER A 220 -15.65 21.86 18.14
N ALA A 221 -16.03 21.08 17.14
CA ALA A 221 -16.63 19.77 17.35
C ALA A 221 -15.67 18.78 18.04
N ILE A 222 -14.37 18.83 17.75
CA ILE A 222 -13.36 18.00 18.44
C ILE A 222 -13.21 18.44 19.90
N ARG A 223 -13.25 19.74 20.22
CA ARG A 223 -13.20 20.26 21.58
C ARG A 223 -14.42 19.84 22.42
N GLU A 224 -15.58 19.69 21.80
CA GLU A 224 -16.79 19.22 22.48
C GLU A 224 -16.72 17.74 22.87
N LEU A 225 -15.79 16.95 22.28
CA LEU A 225 -15.61 15.56 22.65
C LEU A 225 -15.01 15.45 24.06
N ASP A 226 -15.73 14.75 24.95
CA ASP A 226 -15.31 14.42 26.31
C ASP A 226 -14.85 15.64 27.15
N ASN A 227 -15.47 16.81 26.95
CA ASN A 227 -15.11 18.07 27.62
C ASN A 227 -13.62 18.38 27.44
N ASP A 228 -13.17 18.60 26.22
CA ASP A 228 -11.79 18.89 25.80
C ASP A 228 -10.74 17.78 26.04
N LYS A 229 -11.04 16.68 26.69
CA LYS A 229 -10.05 15.62 26.96
C LYS A 229 -9.45 15.04 25.69
N THR A 230 -10.31 14.75 24.71
CA THR A 230 -9.87 14.24 23.40
C THR A 230 -8.98 15.27 22.69
N TYR A 231 -9.35 16.54 22.73
CA TYR A 231 -8.55 17.63 22.15
C TYR A 231 -7.16 17.74 22.79
N HIS A 232 -7.05 17.62 24.11
CA HIS A 232 -5.76 17.64 24.82
C HIS A 232 -4.87 16.46 24.41
N ILE A 233 -5.42 15.26 24.24
CA ILE A 233 -4.65 14.12 23.73
C ILE A 233 -4.14 14.40 22.32
N LEU A 234 -4.98 14.95 21.43
CA LEU A 234 -4.56 15.30 20.08
C LEU A 234 -3.47 16.36 20.09
N LEU A 235 -3.57 17.37 20.95
CA LEU A 235 -2.60 18.46 21.09
C LEU A 235 -1.22 17.97 21.51
N GLU A 236 -1.17 17.00 22.42
CA GLU A 236 0.08 16.48 22.99
C GLU A 236 0.71 15.39 22.13
N GLU A 237 -0.09 14.45 21.61
CA GLU A 237 0.42 13.23 20.97
C GLU A 237 0.42 13.30 19.45
N PHE A 238 -0.52 14.00 18.82
CA PHE A 238 -0.71 13.97 17.36
C PHE A 238 -0.27 15.29 16.68
N TYR A 239 -0.66 16.43 17.20
CA TYR A 239 -0.43 17.72 16.55
C TYR A 239 1.06 18.08 16.34
N PRO A 240 2.02 17.70 17.20
CA PRO A 240 3.43 17.97 16.95
C PRO A 240 3.92 17.39 15.61
N ALA A 241 3.43 16.18 15.24
CA ALA A 241 3.81 15.52 14.00
C ALA A 241 3.22 16.17 12.73
N LEU A 242 2.13 16.97 12.88
CA LEU A 242 1.47 17.66 11.77
C LEU A 242 2.17 18.97 11.38
N ARG A 243 3.07 19.48 12.21
CA ARG A 243 3.89 20.67 11.94
C ARG A 243 5.10 20.27 11.08
N ARG A 244 4.85 19.93 9.84
CA ARG A 244 5.84 19.36 8.92
C ARG A 244 5.91 20.12 7.59
N THR A 245 6.93 19.84 6.83
CA THR A 245 7.06 20.32 5.46
C THR A 245 7.34 19.11 4.56
N THR A 246 6.55 18.95 3.51
CA THR A 246 6.77 17.90 2.52
C THR A 246 7.54 18.46 1.34
N PHE A 247 8.67 17.84 1.01
CA PHE A 247 9.41 18.05 -0.22
C PHE A 247 9.01 17.00 -1.24
N SER A 248 8.61 17.44 -2.43
CA SER A 248 8.34 16.55 -3.55
C SER A 248 9.20 16.94 -4.72
N LEU A 249 9.85 15.96 -5.33
CA LEU A 249 10.66 16.11 -6.53
C LEU A 249 10.07 15.24 -7.63
N SER A 250 9.93 15.80 -8.84
CA SER A 250 9.48 15.05 -10.01
C SER A 250 10.55 15.12 -11.09
N PHE A 251 10.78 14.00 -11.75
CA PHE A 251 11.79 13.82 -12.77
C PHE A 251 11.20 13.16 -14.01
N ASP A 252 11.64 13.56 -15.16
CA ASP A 252 11.55 12.75 -16.38
C ASP A 252 12.77 11.85 -16.43
N VAL A 253 12.56 10.55 -16.55
CA VAL A 253 13.64 9.57 -16.60
C VAL A 253 13.61 8.89 -17.96
N ARG A 254 14.73 8.98 -18.71
CA ARG A 254 14.87 8.28 -19.99
C ARG A 254 14.84 6.76 -19.82
N PRO A 255 14.54 5.98 -20.85
CA PRO A 255 14.75 4.54 -20.83
C PRO A 255 16.22 4.21 -20.54
N TYR A 256 16.43 3.17 -19.78
CA TYR A 256 17.78 2.65 -19.48
C TYR A 256 18.24 1.66 -20.55
N THR A 257 19.53 1.60 -20.77
CA THR A 257 20.13 0.57 -21.63
C THR A 257 20.21 -0.76 -20.88
N SER A 258 20.31 -1.88 -21.60
CA SER A 258 20.43 -3.22 -21.00
C SER A 258 21.62 -3.35 -20.02
N GLU A 259 22.67 -2.55 -20.23
CA GLU A 259 23.84 -2.52 -19.35
C GLU A 259 23.58 -1.74 -18.05
N GLU A 260 22.65 -0.79 -18.07
CA GLU A 260 22.28 0.03 -16.92
C GLU A 260 21.26 -0.65 -16.00
N LEU A 261 20.41 -1.52 -16.57
CA LEU A 261 19.29 -2.13 -15.86
C LEU A 261 19.68 -2.83 -14.54
N PRO A 262 20.74 -3.67 -14.49
CA PRO A 262 21.12 -4.33 -13.25
C PRO A 262 21.47 -3.35 -12.13
N GLY A 263 22.28 -2.33 -12.42
CA GLY A 263 22.69 -1.34 -11.43
C GLY A 263 21.55 -0.46 -10.95
N VAL A 264 20.58 -0.11 -11.82
CA VAL A 264 19.37 0.62 -11.43
C VAL A 264 18.46 -0.27 -10.59
N PHE A 265 18.32 -1.56 -10.93
CA PHE A 265 17.52 -2.49 -10.15
C PHE A 265 18.04 -2.66 -8.72
N GLU A 266 19.37 -2.64 -8.52
CA GLU A 266 19.98 -2.75 -7.20
C GLU A 266 19.82 -1.47 -6.35
N THR A 267 19.82 -0.30 -6.99
CA THR A 267 19.88 0.98 -6.27
C THR A 267 18.54 1.72 -6.20
N LYS A 268 17.79 1.74 -7.28
CA LYS A 268 16.51 2.47 -7.45
C LYS A 268 15.55 1.72 -8.38
N PRO A 269 15.09 0.50 -8.00
CA PRO A 269 14.23 -0.32 -8.85
C PRO A 269 12.91 0.39 -9.24
N GLU A 270 12.45 1.33 -8.43
CA GLU A 270 11.26 2.14 -8.69
C GLU A 270 11.40 3.08 -9.90
N CYS A 271 12.60 3.30 -10.40
CA CYS A 271 12.85 4.05 -11.64
C CYS A 271 12.73 3.19 -12.90
N LEU A 272 12.53 1.87 -12.76
CA LEU A 272 12.36 0.95 -13.90
C LEU A 272 10.89 0.85 -14.28
N SER A 273 10.60 0.89 -15.59
CA SER A 273 9.30 0.53 -16.13
C SER A 273 9.08 -0.99 -16.10
N LEU A 274 7.83 -1.44 -16.22
CA LEU A 274 7.54 -2.88 -16.38
C LEU A 274 8.25 -3.49 -17.57
N TYR A 275 8.35 -2.75 -18.68
CA TYR A 275 9.08 -3.18 -19.87
C TYR A 275 10.56 -3.41 -19.57
N GLU A 276 11.21 -2.49 -18.86
CA GLU A 276 12.61 -2.60 -18.47
C GLU A 276 12.84 -3.74 -17.46
N MET A 277 11.91 -3.97 -16.54
CA MET A 277 11.95 -5.14 -15.64
C MET A 277 11.80 -6.44 -16.44
N TYR A 278 10.92 -6.48 -17.43
CA TYR A 278 10.77 -7.63 -18.32
C TYR A 278 12.08 -7.89 -19.09
N GLN A 279 12.71 -6.84 -19.65
CA GLN A 279 14.01 -6.96 -20.31
C GLN A 279 15.11 -7.45 -19.36
N LEU A 280 15.16 -6.94 -18.13
CA LEU A 280 16.13 -7.35 -17.11
C LEU A 280 15.94 -8.83 -16.73
N ALA A 281 14.69 -9.27 -16.54
CA ALA A 281 14.39 -10.66 -16.26
C ALA A 281 14.86 -11.58 -17.40
N GLY A 282 14.62 -11.18 -18.65
CA GLY A 282 15.13 -11.88 -19.85
C GLY A 282 16.66 -11.91 -19.90
N LEU A 283 17.31 -10.82 -19.55
CA LEU A 283 18.78 -10.72 -19.46
C LEU A 283 19.34 -11.71 -18.42
N TYR A 284 18.76 -11.77 -17.22
CA TYR A 284 19.19 -12.70 -16.17
C TYR A 284 18.98 -14.17 -16.63
N ALA A 285 17.80 -14.47 -17.18
CA ALA A 285 17.52 -15.82 -17.71
C ALA A 285 18.52 -16.24 -18.79
N SER A 286 18.89 -15.35 -19.71
CA SER A 286 19.87 -15.64 -20.79
C SER A 286 21.28 -15.90 -20.26
N ARG A 287 21.62 -15.38 -19.07
CA ARG A 287 22.90 -15.60 -18.38
C ARG A 287 22.87 -16.79 -17.43
N GLY A 288 21.75 -17.49 -17.30
CA GLY A 288 21.55 -18.55 -16.31
C GLY A 288 21.39 -18.02 -14.87
N GLU A 289 21.16 -16.74 -14.72
CA GLU A 289 20.90 -16.08 -13.43
C GLU A 289 19.40 -16.19 -13.08
N ASN A 290 19.07 -16.10 -11.79
CA ASN A 290 17.68 -16.23 -11.35
C ASN A 290 16.86 -14.93 -11.57
N PRO A 291 15.85 -14.91 -12.47
CA PRO A 291 15.05 -13.71 -12.72
C PRO A 291 13.94 -13.48 -11.69
N LEU A 292 13.71 -14.41 -10.75
CA LEU A 292 12.61 -14.36 -9.79
C LEU A 292 12.58 -13.08 -8.92
N PRO A 293 13.70 -12.50 -8.46
CA PRO A 293 13.70 -11.23 -7.72
C PRO A 293 13.10 -10.08 -8.55
N VAL A 294 13.36 -10.04 -9.86
CA VAL A 294 12.82 -9.00 -10.75
C VAL A 294 11.32 -9.16 -10.91
N TYR A 295 10.82 -10.38 -11.13
CA TYR A 295 9.39 -10.65 -11.21
C TYR A 295 8.66 -10.33 -9.90
N LYS A 296 9.25 -10.67 -8.75
CA LYS A 296 8.68 -10.31 -7.44
C LYS A 296 8.56 -8.81 -7.28
N LYS A 297 9.60 -8.07 -7.67
CA LYS A 297 9.61 -6.61 -7.59
C LYS A 297 8.57 -5.99 -8.54
N ALA A 298 8.43 -6.51 -9.74
CA ALA A 298 7.41 -6.09 -10.70
C ALA A 298 5.97 -6.35 -10.23
N TYR A 299 5.77 -7.41 -9.43
CA TYR A 299 4.46 -7.78 -8.87
C TYR A 299 4.13 -7.05 -7.56
N GLU A 300 5.13 -6.59 -6.81
CA GLU A 300 4.84 -5.77 -5.62
C GLU A 300 3.87 -4.66 -6.04
N PRO A 301 2.76 -4.43 -5.27
CA PRO A 301 1.87 -3.30 -5.49
C PRO A 301 2.60 -2.02 -5.08
N VAL A 302 3.67 -1.77 -5.78
CA VAL A 302 4.32 -0.46 -5.74
C VAL A 302 3.29 0.48 -6.31
N SER A 303 3.20 1.64 -5.71
CA SER A 303 2.58 2.82 -6.30
C SER A 303 3.22 3.19 -7.64
N TYR A 304 3.35 2.22 -8.55
CA TYR A 304 3.61 2.44 -9.97
C TYR A 304 2.41 3.10 -10.68
N THR A 305 1.46 3.61 -9.89
CA THR A 305 0.40 4.50 -10.37
C THR A 305 0.94 5.78 -11.00
N HIS A 306 2.26 5.92 -11.10
CA HIS A 306 2.89 7.02 -11.83
C HIS A 306 3.32 6.65 -13.25
N LEU A 307 3.09 5.44 -13.68
CA LEU A 307 3.04 5.10 -15.10
C LEU A 307 1.64 5.43 -15.63
N THR A 308 1.29 6.70 -15.55
CA THR A 308 0.07 7.18 -16.22
C THR A 308 0.28 7.02 -17.71
N LEU A 309 -0.66 6.30 -18.29
CA LEU A 309 -1.04 6.34 -19.68
C LEU A 309 -1.18 7.79 -20.19
#